data_5ca80fe77453091f7658063e94c94c03
#
_entry.id   5ca80fe77453091f7658063e94c94c03
#
_cell.length_a   1.000
_cell.length_b   1.000
_cell.length_c   1.000
_cell.angle_alpha   90.00
_cell.angle_beta   90.00
_cell.angle_gamma   90.00
#
_symmetry.space_group_name_H-M   'P 1'
#
loop_
_entity.id
_entity.type
_entity.pdbx_description
1 polymer ?
#
loop_
_entity_poly.entity_id
_entity_poly.type
_entity_poly.pdbx_seq_one_letter_code
_entity_poly.pdbx_strand_id
1 'polypeptide(L)'
;FILRLRESMIPGVYRSPAFMDVPHGEDKGVMPSYAAVDSLMHCPLKLSISADANFDIDLEGANKWGHHSLNCTPSGIQGGLWVALCQTLIANEKVNDGAYLATTFNTPYGSWANPDNLNASNVFAWAFLIPCFTGLIHSLSRGFAARGYLEEVLAAYPFTGNITQGGGINHYGQDSAWSNFEMSCCGISARWAWDGETACAAVWNPEGDMGDVEAWEILEPALYVGRNIRPNTGGMGRTRGGSGFESLRVFHGVTDQVLYHSRDGHVFPTSGLYGGYPGASGYRHSIKNTDLAKRFGEQLPYPVRDVDPENSLMSANTEGEHLRDRRCFHYPDPHTEHDVYLSMLAGGHGMGDALERNPDAVAEDINGGHLLARYAEPICGVIGSEDENGTWVADHAATVERRTQYRKERLDRSMPVDEWMDSQRERVRDMDFLSAVRDMYQQSSELSERWHADYKAFWGLADDWTP
;
A
#
# COMPACT_ATOMS: atom_id res chain seq x y z
N PHE A 1 8.67 -15.60 -23.38
CA PHE A 1 8.84 -15.63 -21.91
C PHE A 1 10.18 -16.23 -21.50
N ILE A 2 10.48 -17.50 -21.82
CA ILE A 2 11.74 -18.17 -21.44
C ILE A 2 12.98 -17.42 -21.93
N LEU A 3 13.00 -16.99 -23.19
CA LEU A 3 14.13 -16.23 -23.76
C LEU A 3 14.33 -14.91 -23.00
N ARG A 4 13.26 -14.17 -22.79
CA ARG A 4 13.31 -12.89 -22.05
C ARG A 4 13.78 -13.07 -20.62
N LEU A 5 13.34 -14.11 -19.91
CA LEU A 5 13.85 -14.45 -18.59
C LEU A 5 15.34 -14.71 -18.57
N ARG A 6 15.85 -15.51 -19.54
CA ARG A 6 17.29 -15.81 -19.64
C ARG A 6 18.14 -14.56 -19.89
N GLU A 7 17.59 -13.62 -20.64
CA GLU A 7 18.30 -12.38 -20.96
C GLU A 7 18.25 -11.38 -19.81
N SER A 8 17.10 -11.26 -19.14
CA SER A 8 16.82 -10.19 -18.20
C SER A 8 17.13 -10.52 -16.74
N MET A 9 17.21 -11.81 -16.37
CA MET A 9 17.40 -12.20 -14.98
C MET A 9 18.54 -13.22 -14.80
N ILE A 10 19.21 -13.15 -13.65
CA ILE A 10 20.20 -14.13 -13.24
C ILE A 10 19.46 -15.33 -12.62
N PRO A 11 19.74 -16.58 -13.03
CA PRO A 11 19.22 -17.75 -12.34
C PRO A 11 19.56 -17.73 -10.86
N GLY A 12 18.59 -18.03 -10.01
CA GLY A 12 18.77 -17.99 -8.55
C GLY A 12 17.45 -17.89 -7.80
N VAL A 13 17.54 -17.60 -6.52
CA VAL A 13 16.41 -17.47 -5.61
C VAL A 13 16.30 -16.02 -5.14
N TYR A 14 15.14 -15.45 -5.35
CA TYR A 14 14.78 -14.09 -4.91
C TYR A 14 13.69 -14.20 -3.85
N ARG A 15 13.90 -13.60 -2.69
CA ARG A 15 12.94 -13.61 -1.60
C ARG A 15 12.48 -12.20 -1.30
N SER A 16 11.18 -12.02 -1.20
CA SER A 16 10.58 -10.74 -0.86
C SER A 16 9.33 -10.97 -0.01
N PRO A 17 9.49 -11.11 1.31
CA PRO A 17 8.35 -11.22 2.20
C PRO A 17 7.58 -9.90 2.23
N ALA A 18 6.27 -10.02 2.26
CA ALA A 18 5.36 -8.93 2.49
C ALA A 18 4.35 -9.33 3.58
N PHE A 19 3.76 -8.32 4.19
CA PHE A 19 2.81 -8.52 5.28
C PHE A 19 1.56 -7.70 5.00
N MET A 20 0.44 -8.18 5.49
CA MET A 20 -0.81 -7.45 5.43
C MET A 20 -1.48 -7.53 6.80
N ASP A 21 -1.79 -6.38 7.36
CA ASP A 21 -2.54 -6.30 8.60
C ASP A 21 -4.03 -6.53 8.34
N VAL A 22 -4.63 -7.28 9.24
CA VAL A 22 -6.07 -7.56 9.29
C VAL A 22 -6.61 -6.98 10.60
N PRO A 23 -6.82 -5.65 10.67
CA PRO A 23 -7.28 -5.01 11.89
C PRO A 23 -8.79 -5.18 12.03
N HIS A 24 -9.21 -5.99 12.98
CA HIS A 24 -10.62 -6.11 13.35
C HIS A 24 -11.00 -5.12 14.45
N GLY A 25 -10.07 -4.80 15.33
CA GLY A 25 -10.30 -3.90 16.44
C GLY A 25 -11.39 -4.36 17.42
N GLU A 26 -11.80 -3.48 18.28
CA GLU A 26 -12.92 -3.70 19.20
C GLU A 26 -14.29 -3.50 18.53
N ASP A 27 -14.50 -4.02 17.35
CA ASP A 27 -15.81 -3.85 16.68
C ASP A 27 -16.91 -4.65 17.37
N LYS A 28 -17.56 -3.94 18.22
CA LYS A 28 -18.59 -4.44 19.11
C LYS A 28 -19.82 -4.85 18.31
N GLY A 29 -19.97 -6.14 18.11
CA GLY A 29 -21.24 -6.75 17.73
C GLY A 29 -21.41 -7.14 16.26
N VAL A 30 -20.44 -6.91 15.38
CA VAL A 30 -20.56 -7.30 13.97
C VAL A 30 -19.82 -8.61 13.68
N MET A 31 -18.67 -8.83 14.29
CA MET A 31 -17.90 -10.07 14.14
C MET A 31 -18.10 -10.98 15.35
N PRO A 32 -18.15 -12.30 15.15
CA PRO A 32 -18.08 -13.24 16.28
C PRO A 32 -16.83 -12.98 17.11
N SER A 33 -16.92 -13.14 18.43
CA SER A 33 -15.82 -12.86 19.36
C SER A 33 -14.52 -13.63 19.05
N TYR A 34 -14.64 -14.81 18.47
CA TYR A 34 -13.48 -15.63 18.06
C TYR A 34 -12.77 -15.12 16.78
N ALA A 35 -13.41 -14.22 16.04
CA ALA A 35 -12.90 -13.64 14.81
C ALA A 35 -12.50 -12.15 14.96
N ALA A 36 -12.83 -11.53 16.08
CA ALA A 36 -12.59 -10.11 16.35
C ALA A 36 -11.19 -9.87 16.94
N VAL A 37 -10.16 -10.43 16.31
CA VAL A 37 -8.77 -10.31 16.75
C VAL A 37 -7.95 -9.74 15.62
N ASP A 38 -7.19 -8.68 15.91
CA ASP A 38 -6.19 -8.17 14.98
C ASP A 38 -5.17 -9.25 14.64
N SER A 39 -4.90 -9.42 13.36
CA SER A 39 -3.99 -10.45 12.86
C SER A 39 -3.12 -9.93 11.72
N LEU A 40 -2.10 -10.70 11.36
CA LEU A 40 -1.24 -10.44 10.22
C LEU A 40 -1.32 -11.59 9.23
N MET A 41 -1.31 -11.26 7.96
CA MET A 41 -1.10 -12.21 6.88
C MET A 41 0.36 -12.18 6.46
N HIS A 42 1.00 -13.34 6.42
CA HIS A 42 2.36 -13.53 5.93
C HIS A 42 2.33 -13.91 4.46
N CYS A 43 2.93 -13.10 3.61
CA CYS A 43 3.13 -13.38 2.19
C CYS A 43 4.63 -13.60 1.93
N PRO A 44 5.17 -14.80 2.15
CA PRO A 44 6.60 -15.11 2.03
C PRO A 44 6.98 -15.45 0.60
N LEU A 45 6.76 -14.55 -0.33
CA LEU A 45 7.00 -14.81 -1.75
C LEU A 45 8.47 -15.15 -2.01
N LYS A 46 8.69 -16.35 -2.54
CA LYS A 46 9.96 -16.83 -3.04
C LYS A 46 9.85 -17.10 -4.54
N LEU A 47 10.69 -16.44 -5.31
CA LEU A 47 10.81 -16.62 -6.74
C LEU A 47 12.09 -17.39 -7.03
N SER A 48 11.97 -18.55 -7.67
CA SER A 48 13.12 -19.35 -8.10
C SER A 48 13.19 -19.39 -9.63
N ILE A 49 14.35 -19.08 -10.18
CA ILE A 49 14.61 -19.13 -11.61
C ILE A 49 15.74 -20.12 -11.86
N SER A 50 15.45 -21.18 -12.60
CA SER A 50 16.45 -22.18 -12.97
C SER A 50 17.33 -21.71 -14.15
N ALA A 51 18.45 -22.41 -14.38
CA ALA A 51 19.29 -22.17 -15.55
C ALA A 51 18.55 -22.40 -16.88
N ASP A 52 17.53 -23.27 -16.87
CA ASP A 52 16.65 -23.53 -18.03
C ASP A 52 15.49 -22.56 -18.14
N ALA A 53 15.47 -21.51 -17.26
CA ALA A 53 14.43 -20.49 -17.17
C ALA A 53 13.03 -21.03 -16.77
N ASN A 54 12.99 -22.12 -15.98
CA ASN A 54 11.77 -22.42 -15.24
C ASN A 54 11.58 -21.40 -14.13
N PHE A 55 10.35 -20.98 -13.94
CA PHE A 55 9.95 -19.90 -13.08
C PHE A 55 9.01 -20.44 -12.01
N ASP A 56 9.47 -20.49 -10.77
CA ASP A 56 8.70 -21.03 -9.67
C ASP A 56 8.37 -19.93 -8.65
N ILE A 57 7.08 -19.73 -8.40
CA ILE A 57 6.53 -18.80 -7.41
C ILE A 57 6.02 -19.63 -6.24
N ASP A 58 6.64 -19.49 -5.10
CA ASP A 58 6.40 -20.29 -3.92
C ASP A 58 5.95 -19.40 -2.75
N LEU A 59 4.76 -19.66 -2.21
CA LEU A 59 4.19 -19.01 -1.03
C LEU A 59 4.29 -19.89 0.22
N GLU A 60 5.19 -20.89 0.22
CA GLU A 60 5.42 -21.74 1.37
C GLU A 60 5.80 -20.93 2.60
N GLY A 61 5.04 -21.13 3.70
CA GLY A 61 5.11 -20.31 4.91
C GLY A 61 4.00 -19.25 5.00
N ALA A 62 3.10 -19.17 4.02
CA ALA A 62 1.86 -18.42 4.19
C ALA A 62 1.12 -18.97 5.42
N ASN A 63 0.68 -18.08 6.32
CA ASN A 63 0.02 -18.51 7.55
C ASN A 63 -1.42 -18.98 7.30
N LYS A 64 -2.03 -19.54 8.33
CA LYS A 64 -3.37 -20.13 8.26
C LYS A 64 -4.41 -19.11 7.78
N TRP A 65 -5.43 -19.59 7.06
CA TRP A 65 -6.59 -18.79 6.71
C TRP A 65 -7.34 -18.28 7.96
N GLY A 66 -7.99 -17.12 7.85
CA GLY A 66 -8.68 -16.47 8.96
C GLY A 66 -10.16 -16.17 8.66
N HIS A 67 -10.88 -15.75 9.70
CA HIS A 67 -12.28 -15.31 9.61
C HIS A 67 -12.36 -13.86 9.09
N HIS A 68 -11.78 -13.63 7.92
CA HIS A 68 -11.78 -12.34 7.23
C HIS A 68 -11.97 -12.55 5.72
N SER A 69 -12.28 -11.51 5.00
CA SER A 69 -12.57 -11.56 3.57
C SER A 69 -11.33 -11.61 2.66
N LEU A 70 -10.13 -11.67 3.23
CA LEU A 70 -8.87 -11.58 2.49
C LEU A 70 -8.23 -12.94 2.14
N ASN A 71 -8.88 -14.05 2.44
CA ASN A 71 -8.40 -15.36 1.98
C ASN A 71 -8.52 -15.46 0.46
N CYS A 72 -7.74 -16.34 -0.16
CA CYS A 72 -7.79 -16.56 -1.60
C CYS A 72 -7.71 -18.03 -2.01
N THR A 73 -8.24 -18.32 -3.18
CA THR A 73 -8.06 -19.59 -3.84
C THR A 73 -6.73 -19.60 -4.63
N PRO A 74 -6.12 -20.80 -4.85
CA PRO A 74 -4.94 -20.93 -5.70
C PRO A 74 -5.10 -20.31 -7.09
N SER A 75 -6.27 -20.50 -7.71
CA SER A 75 -6.58 -19.91 -9.02
C SER A 75 -6.63 -18.39 -9.00
N GLY A 76 -7.12 -17.80 -7.90
CA GLY A 76 -7.12 -16.35 -7.71
C GLY A 76 -5.71 -15.79 -7.59
N ILE A 77 -4.84 -16.42 -6.79
CA ILE A 77 -3.42 -16.05 -6.67
C ILE A 77 -2.72 -16.17 -8.02
N GLN A 78 -2.86 -17.31 -8.68
CA GLN A 78 -2.22 -17.56 -9.97
C GLN A 78 -2.66 -16.54 -11.02
N GLY A 79 -3.95 -16.30 -11.15
CA GLY A 79 -4.50 -15.35 -12.12
C GLY A 79 -4.01 -13.93 -11.88
N GLY A 80 -3.98 -13.49 -10.62
CA GLY A 80 -3.49 -12.17 -10.27
C GLY A 80 -2.00 -12.00 -10.53
N LEU A 81 -1.15 -12.91 -10.05
CA LEU A 81 0.30 -12.83 -10.30
C LEU A 81 0.62 -12.90 -11.79
N TRP A 82 -0.19 -13.62 -12.56
CA TRP A 82 -0.05 -13.66 -14.00
C TRP A 82 -0.30 -12.29 -14.64
N VAL A 83 -1.23 -11.49 -14.16
CA VAL A 83 -1.42 -10.11 -14.63
C VAL A 83 -0.12 -9.31 -14.47
N ALA A 84 0.54 -9.39 -13.30
CA ALA A 84 1.81 -8.70 -13.08
C ALA A 84 2.92 -9.20 -14.02
N LEU A 85 3.01 -10.50 -14.27
CA LEU A 85 3.98 -11.08 -15.20
C LEU A 85 3.72 -10.65 -16.66
N CYS A 86 2.44 -10.56 -17.06
CA CYS A 86 2.07 -10.07 -18.38
C CYS A 86 2.51 -8.62 -18.60
N GLN A 87 2.40 -7.80 -17.59
CA GLN A 87 2.77 -6.38 -17.66
C GLN A 87 4.29 -6.15 -17.62
N THR A 88 5.06 -7.04 -17.02
CA THR A 88 6.50 -6.86 -16.82
C THR A 88 7.35 -7.67 -17.79
N LEU A 89 7.14 -8.97 -17.86
CA LEU A 89 8.00 -9.87 -18.61
C LEU A 89 7.55 -10.10 -20.05
N ILE A 90 6.26 -9.98 -20.33
CA ILE A 90 5.67 -10.28 -21.63
C ILE A 90 4.77 -9.16 -22.17
N ALA A 91 4.99 -7.94 -21.73
CA ALA A 91 4.14 -6.78 -22.06
C ALA A 91 3.95 -6.55 -23.59
N ASN A 92 4.93 -6.94 -24.41
CA ASN A 92 4.90 -6.77 -25.85
C ASN A 92 4.49 -8.04 -26.63
N GLU A 93 4.13 -9.10 -25.91
CA GLU A 93 3.79 -10.39 -26.53
C GLU A 93 2.28 -10.66 -26.45
N LYS A 94 1.82 -11.58 -27.28
CA LYS A 94 0.44 -12.04 -27.15
C LYS A 94 0.29 -12.91 -25.92
N VAL A 95 -0.54 -12.46 -24.99
CA VAL A 95 -0.88 -13.22 -23.79
C VAL A 95 -1.70 -14.46 -24.17
N ASN A 96 -1.24 -15.63 -23.79
CA ASN A 96 -1.91 -16.89 -23.98
C ASN A 96 -1.40 -17.94 -22.98
N ASP A 97 -2.11 -19.07 -22.85
CA ASP A 97 -1.81 -20.12 -21.89
C ASP A 97 -0.42 -20.76 -22.08
N GLY A 98 0.15 -20.68 -23.28
CA GLY A 98 1.50 -21.17 -23.54
C GLY A 98 2.58 -20.49 -22.71
N ALA A 99 2.37 -19.27 -22.24
CA ALA A 99 3.30 -18.57 -21.38
C ALA A 99 3.38 -19.19 -19.96
N TYR A 100 2.33 -19.89 -19.53
CA TYR A 100 2.31 -20.57 -18.22
C TYR A 100 3.16 -21.84 -18.15
N LEU A 101 3.53 -22.44 -19.28
CA LEU A 101 4.19 -23.75 -19.32
C LEU A 101 5.52 -23.82 -18.56
N ALA A 102 6.21 -22.69 -18.40
CA ALA A 102 7.45 -22.58 -17.67
C ALA A 102 7.28 -22.03 -16.25
N THR A 103 6.05 -21.81 -15.79
CA THR A 103 5.75 -21.18 -14.49
C THR A 103 4.99 -22.17 -13.61
N THR A 104 5.48 -22.33 -12.38
CA THR A 104 4.80 -23.09 -11.34
C THR A 104 4.40 -22.17 -10.19
N PHE A 105 3.30 -22.52 -9.51
CA PHE A 105 2.78 -21.78 -8.36
C PHE A 105 2.54 -22.76 -7.22
N ASN A 106 3.15 -22.51 -6.07
CA ASN A 106 2.87 -23.23 -4.86
C ASN A 106 2.09 -22.36 -3.88
N THR A 107 0.90 -22.83 -3.49
CA THR A 107 0.04 -22.21 -2.49
C THR A 107 -0.26 -23.25 -1.42
N PRO A 108 0.30 -23.14 -0.21
CA PRO A 108 0.18 -24.16 0.83
C PRO A 108 -1.28 -24.41 1.23
N TYR A 109 -1.67 -25.68 1.28
CA TYR A 109 -3.02 -26.08 1.70
C TYR A 109 -3.28 -25.72 3.17
N GLY A 110 -4.44 -25.17 3.48
CA GLY A 110 -4.80 -24.67 4.81
C GLY A 110 -4.36 -23.22 5.09
N SER A 111 -3.59 -22.60 4.16
CA SER A 111 -3.20 -21.21 4.28
C SER A 111 -4.28 -20.26 3.76
N TRP A 112 -4.10 -18.96 4.01
CA TRP A 112 -4.94 -17.91 3.42
C TRP A 112 -4.89 -17.92 1.88
N ALA A 113 -3.82 -18.47 1.28
CA ALA A 113 -3.65 -18.60 -0.16
C ALA A 113 -4.27 -19.87 -0.76
N ASN A 114 -4.70 -20.80 0.08
CA ASN A 114 -5.34 -22.06 -0.28
C ASN A 114 -6.13 -22.65 0.92
N PRO A 115 -7.23 -22.02 1.32
CA PRO A 115 -7.99 -22.47 2.49
C PRO A 115 -8.51 -23.90 2.34
N ASP A 116 -8.46 -24.65 3.42
CA ASP A 116 -9.03 -26.00 3.54
C ASP A 116 -10.51 -25.99 3.90
N ASN A 117 -11.12 -24.83 4.03
CA ASN A 117 -12.52 -24.64 4.38
C ASN A 117 -13.27 -23.90 3.26
N LEU A 118 -14.31 -24.52 2.71
CA LEU A 118 -15.13 -23.95 1.66
C LEU A 118 -15.94 -22.71 2.11
N ASN A 119 -16.08 -22.50 3.40
CA ASN A 119 -16.73 -21.32 3.98
C ASN A 119 -15.75 -20.18 4.26
N ALA A 120 -14.46 -20.34 3.98
CA ALA A 120 -13.51 -19.24 4.09
C ALA A 120 -13.91 -18.12 3.13
N SER A 121 -14.13 -16.93 3.67
CA SER A 121 -14.57 -15.79 2.89
C SER A 121 -13.46 -15.31 1.95
N ASN A 122 -13.81 -15.04 0.69
CA ASN A 122 -12.93 -14.55 -0.35
C ASN A 122 -13.65 -13.44 -1.14
N VAL A 123 -14.00 -12.36 -0.45
CA VAL A 123 -14.76 -11.26 -1.07
C VAL A 123 -13.83 -10.26 -1.75
N PHE A 124 -12.65 -10.03 -1.19
CA PHE A 124 -11.69 -9.05 -1.68
C PHE A 124 -10.38 -9.71 -2.11
N ALA A 125 -10.46 -10.46 -3.20
CA ALA A 125 -9.30 -11.08 -3.84
C ALA A 125 -8.13 -10.10 -4.09
N TRP A 126 -8.42 -8.84 -4.29
CA TRP A 126 -7.46 -7.80 -4.60
C TRP A 126 -6.55 -7.44 -3.44
N ALA A 127 -7.06 -7.43 -2.22
CA ALA A 127 -6.30 -6.93 -1.09
C ALA A 127 -5.06 -7.79 -0.75
N PHE A 128 -5.12 -9.13 -0.93
CA PHE A 128 -3.94 -9.99 -0.74
C PHE A 128 -3.08 -10.10 -2.00
N LEU A 129 -3.67 -9.91 -3.20
CA LEU A 129 -2.89 -9.85 -4.44
C LEU A 129 -1.82 -8.79 -4.36
N ILE A 130 -2.09 -7.65 -3.75
CA ILE A 130 -1.19 -6.52 -3.68
C ILE A 130 0.12 -6.84 -2.94
N PRO A 131 0.13 -7.45 -1.72
CA PRO A 131 1.39 -7.92 -1.14
C PRO A 131 2.14 -8.93 -2.02
N CYS A 132 1.41 -9.84 -2.70
CA CYS A 132 2.01 -10.77 -3.65
C CYS A 132 2.61 -10.03 -4.85
N PHE A 133 1.91 -9.05 -5.41
CA PHE A 133 2.45 -8.20 -6.49
C PHE A 133 3.69 -7.47 -6.05
N THR A 134 3.68 -6.86 -4.88
CA THR A 134 4.86 -6.18 -4.35
C THR A 134 6.04 -7.14 -4.19
N GLY A 135 5.82 -8.30 -3.60
CA GLY A 135 6.86 -9.33 -3.46
C GLY A 135 7.42 -9.78 -4.81
N LEU A 136 6.56 -9.96 -5.81
CA LEU A 136 6.95 -10.31 -7.17
C LEU A 136 7.73 -9.17 -7.83
N ILE A 137 7.22 -7.95 -7.82
CA ILE A 137 7.89 -6.78 -8.42
C ILE A 137 9.25 -6.51 -7.77
N HIS A 138 9.36 -6.61 -6.44
CA HIS A 138 10.64 -6.50 -5.73
C HIS A 138 11.65 -7.56 -6.21
N SER A 139 11.19 -8.79 -6.39
CA SER A 139 12.04 -9.90 -6.85
C SER A 139 12.50 -9.69 -8.29
N LEU A 140 11.59 -9.30 -9.18
CA LEU A 140 11.89 -9.00 -10.58
C LEU A 140 12.84 -7.79 -10.69
N SER A 141 12.56 -6.71 -9.98
CA SER A 141 13.36 -5.47 -9.98
C SER A 141 14.81 -5.73 -9.52
N ARG A 142 15.00 -6.58 -8.50
CA ARG A 142 16.35 -6.98 -8.08
C ARG A 142 17.06 -7.81 -9.14
N GLY A 143 16.32 -8.68 -9.83
CA GLY A 143 16.85 -9.46 -10.95
C GLY A 143 17.27 -8.59 -12.13
N PHE A 144 16.43 -7.64 -12.52
CA PHE A 144 16.74 -6.67 -13.57
C PHE A 144 17.95 -5.82 -13.21
N ALA A 145 17.98 -5.26 -12.00
CA ALA A 145 19.12 -4.46 -11.52
C ALA A 145 20.43 -5.26 -11.52
N ALA A 146 20.40 -6.54 -11.13
CA ALA A 146 21.55 -7.41 -11.15
C ALA A 146 22.12 -7.66 -12.58
N ARG A 147 21.27 -7.54 -13.59
CA ARG A 147 21.68 -7.61 -15.02
C ARG A 147 22.01 -6.25 -15.63
N GLY A 148 21.74 -5.14 -14.91
CA GLY A 148 21.97 -3.78 -15.39
C GLY A 148 20.80 -3.17 -16.17
N TYR A 149 19.64 -3.81 -16.20
CA TYR A 149 18.42 -3.26 -16.80
C TYR A 149 17.71 -2.32 -15.81
N LEU A 150 18.34 -1.18 -15.56
CA LEU A 150 17.88 -0.24 -14.51
C LEU A 150 16.58 0.46 -14.86
N GLU A 151 16.29 0.62 -16.15
CA GLU A 151 15.05 1.20 -16.66
C GLU A 151 13.80 0.35 -16.35
N GLU A 152 13.98 -0.95 -16.12
CA GLU A 152 12.91 -1.88 -15.77
C GLU A 152 12.63 -1.94 -14.25
N VAL A 153 13.43 -1.24 -13.46
CA VAL A 153 13.36 -1.32 -11.99
C VAL A 153 12.25 -0.41 -11.44
N LEU A 154 11.27 -1.02 -10.78
CA LEU A 154 10.18 -0.37 -10.06
C LEU A 154 10.33 -0.62 -8.56
N ALA A 155 10.18 0.41 -7.71
CA ALA A 155 10.43 0.30 -6.27
C ALA A 155 9.52 -0.70 -5.56
N ALA A 156 8.26 -0.71 -5.90
CA ALA A 156 7.29 -1.66 -5.41
C ALA A 156 6.03 -1.61 -6.27
N TYR A 157 5.10 -2.52 -6.04
CA TYR A 157 3.76 -2.35 -6.54
C TYR A 157 3.03 -1.37 -5.61
N PRO A 158 2.46 -0.28 -6.12
CA PRO A 158 1.71 0.63 -5.28
C PRO A 158 0.46 -0.06 -4.77
N PHE A 159 0.17 0.17 -3.50
CA PHE A 159 -1.03 -0.33 -2.90
C PHE A 159 -2.24 0.40 -3.48
N THR A 160 -3.21 -0.34 -3.99
CA THR A 160 -4.43 0.24 -4.55
C THR A 160 -5.37 0.67 -3.45
N GLY A 161 -5.95 1.80 -3.67
CA GLY A 161 -6.78 2.46 -2.73
C GLY A 161 -8.20 1.93 -2.58
N ASN A 162 -9.15 2.72 -2.53
CA ASN A 162 -10.44 2.59 -1.92
C ASN A 162 -11.53 2.21 -2.94
N ILE A 163 -12.13 1.06 -2.77
CA ILE A 163 -13.43 0.76 -3.38
C ILE A 163 -14.49 1.16 -2.36
N THR A 164 -15.31 2.13 -2.70
CA THR A 164 -16.46 2.52 -1.90
C THR A 164 -17.71 1.95 -2.54
N GLN A 165 -18.44 1.15 -1.78
CA GLN A 165 -19.72 0.60 -2.21
C GLN A 165 -20.79 1.11 -1.26
N GLY A 166 -21.98 1.31 -1.77
CA GLY A 166 -23.06 1.79 -0.95
C GLY A 166 -24.44 1.44 -1.51
N GLY A 167 -25.43 1.74 -0.71
CA GLY A 167 -26.82 1.60 -1.10
C GLY A 167 -27.74 2.23 -0.09
N GLY A 168 -28.99 2.41 -0.49
CA GLY A 168 -30.04 3.04 0.28
C GLY A 168 -31.00 3.78 -0.63
N ILE A 169 -31.65 4.78 -0.09
CA ILE A 169 -32.58 5.63 -0.86
C ILE A 169 -31.78 6.78 -1.48
N ASN A 170 -31.76 6.87 -2.80
CA ASN A 170 -31.05 7.94 -3.51
C ASN A 170 -31.87 9.25 -3.50
N HIS A 171 -31.27 10.31 -4.05
CA HIS A 171 -31.88 11.64 -4.15
C HIS A 171 -33.12 11.71 -5.06
N TYR A 172 -33.44 10.63 -5.78
CA TYR A 172 -34.71 10.50 -6.52
C TYR A 172 -35.78 9.75 -5.74
N GLY A 173 -35.50 9.36 -4.48
CA GLY A 173 -36.41 8.58 -3.65
C GLY A 173 -36.54 7.10 -4.05
N GLN A 174 -35.52 6.56 -4.74
CA GLN A 174 -35.50 5.19 -5.24
C GLN A 174 -34.47 4.36 -4.50
N ASP A 175 -34.73 3.07 -4.35
CA ASP A 175 -33.71 2.11 -3.92
C ASP A 175 -32.57 2.11 -4.92
N SER A 176 -31.36 2.26 -4.42
CA SER A 176 -30.15 2.27 -5.24
C SER A 176 -29.01 1.52 -4.58
N ALA A 177 -28.13 0.98 -5.41
CA ALA A 177 -26.83 0.47 -5.02
C ALA A 177 -25.78 0.98 -6.01
N TRP A 178 -24.61 1.30 -5.52
CA TRP A 178 -23.54 1.85 -6.33
C TRP A 178 -22.17 1.32 -5.86
N SER A 179 -21.20 1.42 -6.75
CA SER A 179 -19.82 1.06 -6.48
C SER A 179 -18.89 2.05 -7.16
N ASN A 180 -18.07 2.71 -6.37
CA ASN A 180 -17.13 3.71 -6.85
C ASN A 180 -15.71 3.15 -6.81
N PHE A 181 -15.03 3.23 -7.94
CA PHE A 181 -13.71 2.66 -8.17
C PHE A 181 -12.61 3.74 -8.29
N GLU A 182 -12.68 4.82 -7.53
CA GLU A 182 -11.59 5.81 -7.47
C GLU A 182 -10.24 5.22 -7.03
N MET A 183 -10.17 3.93 -6.77
CA MET A 183 -8.94 3.19 -6.43
C MET A 183 -7.83 3.33 -7.45
N SER A 184 -8.14 3.83 -8.62
CA SER A 184 -7.19 4.04 -9.71
C SER A 184 -6.28 5.25 -9.53
N CYS A 185 -6.50 6.04 -8.50
CA CYS A 185 -5.81 7.32 -8.30
C CYS A 185 -4.70 7.27 -7.25
N CYS A 186 -4.17 6.10 -6.91
CA CYS A 186 -2.99 5.99 -6.07
C CYS A 186 -1.72 6.47 -6.79
N GLY A 187 -0.69 6.82 -6.03
CA GLY A 187 0.62 7.14 -6.60
C GLY A 187 1.35 5.88 -7.07
N ILE A 188 1.95 5.92 -8.25
CA ILE A 188 2.84 4.85 -8.73
C ILE A 188 4.18 4.94 -8.01
N SER A 189 4.80 3.80 -7.75
CA SER A 189 6.11 3.76 -7.09
C SER A 189 7.22 4.30 -7.99
N ALA A 190 8.30 4.77 -7.35
CA ALA A 190 9.48 5.30 -8.02
C ALA A 190 10.15 4.26 -8.93
N ARG A 191 10.72 4.74 -10.00
CA ARG A 191 11.62 4.01 -10.89
C ARG A 191 13.07 4.40 -10.63
N TRP A 192 14.01 3.69 -11.24
CA TRP A 192 15.42 3.95 -11.00
C TRP A 192 15.83 5.40 -11.29
N ALA A 193 15.37 5.99 -12.39
CA ALA A 193 15.76 7.32 -12.85
C ALA A 193 14.63 8.37 -12.77
N TRP A 194 13.41 7.99 -12.47
CA TRP A 194 12.24 8.87 -12.48
C TRP A 194 11.40 8.71 -11.23
N ASP A 195 10.80 9.82 -10.84
CA ASP A 195 9.76 9.81 -9.81
C ASP A 195 8.54 9.01 -10.31
N GLY A 196 7.78 8.45 -9.37
CA GLY A 196 6.53 7.79 -9.67
C GLY A 196 5.45 8.79 -10.09
N GLU A 197 4.54 8.33 -10.95
CA GLU A 197 3.43 9.13 -11.43
C GLU A 197 2.42 9.38 -10.29
N THR A 198 1.97 10.62 -10.20
CA THR A 198 1.01 11.07 -9.18
C THR A 198 -0.42 10.78 -9.61
N ALA A 199 -1.27 10.34 -8.68
CA ALA A 199 -2.69 10.06 -8.90
C ALA A 199 -2.94 9.27 -10.19
N CYS A 200 -2.14 8.25 -10.42
CA CYS A 200 -2.17 7.41 -11.60
C CYS A 200 -2.92 6.11 -11.33
N ALA A 201 -3.31 5.42 -12.40
CA ALA A 201 -3.94 4.11 -12.30
C ALA A 201 -3.04 3.08 -11.62
N ALA A 202 -3.65 2.13 -10.96
CA ALA A 202 -2.96 0.94 -10.49
C ALA A 202 -2.30 0.19 -11.66
N VAL A 203 -1.06 -0.23 -11.50
CA VAL A 203 -0.30 -0.93 -12.57
C VAL A 203 -1.00 -2.19 -13.06
N TRP A 204 -1.71 -2.91 -12.19
CA TRP A 204 -2.45 -4.12 -12.54
C TRP A 204 -3.80 -3.86 -13.24
N ASN A 205 -4.30 -2.63 -13.17
CA ASN A 205 -5.55 -2.22 -13.80
C ASN A 205 -5.30 -0.99 -14.69
N PRO A 206 -4.91 -1.19 -15.95
CA PRO A 206 -4.61 -0.09 -16.87
C PRO A 206 -5.83 0.76 -17.24
N GLU A 207 -7.04 0.31 -16.93
CA GLU A 207 -8.29 1.04 -17.15
C GLU A 207 -8.62 2.00 -16.00
N GLY A 208 -7.69 2.24 -15.09
CA GLY A 208 -7.89 3.13 -13.96
C GLY A 208 -8.24 4.54 -14.40
N ASP A 209 -9.44 4.97 -14.03
CA ASP A 209 -9.97 6.30 -14.28
C ASP A 209 -10.61 6.81 -12.98
N MET A 210 -10.47 8.10 -12.73
CA MET A 210 -11.18 8.76 -11.62
C MET A 210 -12.68 8.84 -11.86
N GLY A 211 -13.12 8.62 -13.08
CA GLY A 211 -14.48 8.81 -13.51
C GLY A 211 -14.90 10.28 -13.56
N ASP A 212 -15.97 10.50 -14.24
CA ASP A 212 -16.62 11.81 -14.33
C ASP A 212 -17.38 12.11 -13.03
N VAL A 213 -17.14 13.30 -12.44
CA VAL A 213 -17.78 13.71 -11.18
C VAL A 213 -19.30 13.76 -11.32
N GLU A 214 -19.80 14.34 -12.42
CA GLU A 214 -21.24 14.47 -12.63
C GLU A 214 -21.92 13.11 -12.78
N ALA A 215 -21.24 12.16 -13.43
CA ALA A 215 -21.73 10.79 -13.53
C ALA A 215 -21.76 10.08 -12.17
N TRP A 216 -20.73 10.31 -11.32
CA TRP A 216 -20.73 9.76 -9.97
C TRP A 216 -21.80 10.38 -9.09
N GLU A 217 -22.04 11.69 -9.17
CA GLU A 217 -23.10 12.37 -8.42
C GLU A 217 -24.52 11.92 -8.79
N ILE A 218 -24.69 11.39 -9.99
CA ILE A 218 -25.96 10.76 -10.40
C ILE A 218 -26.13 9.37 -9.77
N LEU A 219 -25.06 8.60 -9.68
CA LEU A 219 -25.06 7.22 -9.19
C LEU A 219 -24.96 7.13 -7.68
N GLU A 220 -24.06 7.91 -7.11
CA GLU A 220 -23.75 8.03 -5.70
C GLU A 220 -24.42 9.31 -5.17
N PRO A 221 -25.37 9.21 -4.22
CA PRO A 221 -26.10 10.39 -3.77
C PRO A 221 -25.23 11.28 -2.87
N ALA A 222 -24.22 11.88 -3.45
CA ALA A 222 -23.25 12.74 -2.81
C ALA A 222 -22.81 13.85 -3.75
N LEU A 223 -22.42 14.98 -3.18
CA LEU A 223 -21.76 16.06 -3.89
C LEU A 223 -20.25 15.96 -3.68
N TYR A 224 -19.50 16.06 -4.77
CA TYR A 224 -18.04 16.13 -4.71
C TYR A 224 -17.62 17.57 -4.44
N VAL A 225 -17.10 17.84 -3.27
CA VAL A 225 -16.65 19.16 -2.87
C VAL A 225 -15.16 19.38 -3.06
N GLY A 226 -14.41 18.31 -3.30
CA GLY A 226 -12.98 18.41 -3.63
C GLY A 226 -12.37 17.10 -4.08
N ARG A 227 -11.51 17.19 -5.10
CA ARG A 227 -10.57 16.15 -5.54
C ARG A 227 -9.19 16.76 -5.62
N ASN A 228 -8.22 16.25 -4.87
CA ASN A 228 -6.91 16.88 -4.73
C ASN A 228 -5.78 15.86 -4.72
N ILE A 229 -4.62 16.31 -5.18
CA ILE A 229 -3.36 15.61 -4.92
C ILE A 229 -3.00 15.80 -3.44
N ARG A 230 -2.58 14.73 -2.80
CA ARG A 230 -2.26 14.75 -1.38
C ARG A 230 -0.76 14.83 -1.14
N PRO A 231 -0.25 15.88 -0.48
CA PRO A 231 1.16 15.99 -0.13
C PRO A 231 1.60 14.92 0.86
N ASN A 232 2.90 14.66 0.95
CA ASN A 232 3.56 13.72 1.87
C ASN A 232 3.12 12.27 1.74
N THR A 233 2.46 11.90 0.65
CA THR A 233 2.00 10.53 0.44
C THR A 233 2.96 9.70 -0.39
N GLY A 234 3.69 10.29 -1.31
CA GLY A 234 4.77 9.61 -2.04
C GLY A 234 5.95 9.30 -1.12
N GLY A 235 6.40 8.04 -1.08
CA GLY A 235 7.59 7.63 -0.34
C GLY A 235 8.83 8.31 -0.90
N MET A 236 9.63 8.91 -0.02
CA MET A 236 10.85 9.60 -0.42
C MET A 236 11.99 8.61 -0.70
N GLY A 237 12.84 8.97 -1.61
CA GLY A 237 14.04 8.25 -2.01
C GLY A 237 14.92 9.17 -2.85
N ARG A 238 15.95 8.64 -3.51
CA ARG A 238 16.65 9.35 -4.58
C ARG A 238 15.64 9.75 -5.67
N THR A 239 14.72 8.85 -6.00
CA THR A 239 13.50 9.13 -6.73
C THR A 239 12.29 8.89 -5.82
N ARG A 240 11.29 9.79 -5.91
CA ARG A 240 10.10 9.79 -5.07
C ARG A 240 9.00 8.93 -5.70
N GLY A 241 8.24 8.22 -4.87
CA GLY A 241 6.95 7.66 -5.30
C GLY A 241 5.95 8.76 -5.65
N GLY A 242 5.01 8.48 -6.53
CA GLY A 242 3.92 9.38 -6.88
C GLY A 242 3.05 9.71 -5.68
N SER A 243 2.51 10.91 -5.64
CA SER A 243 1.57 11.30 -4.60
C SER A 243 0.22 10.62 -4.79
N GLY A 244 -0.42 10.27 -3.69
CA GLY A 244 -1.78 9.80 -3.67
C GLY A 244 -2.79 10.93 -3.89
N PHE A 245 -4.03 10.54 -3.88
CA PHE A 245 -5.18 11.37 -4.20
C PHE A 245 -6.13 11.39 -3.00
N GLU A 246 -6.91 12.45 -2.87
CA GLU A 246 -8.01 12.52 -1.93
C GLU A 246 -9.29 12.99 -2.61
N SER A 247 -10.41 12.44 -2.16
CA SER A 247 -11.76 12.78 -2.66
C SER A 247 -12.68 13.05 -1.48
N LEU A 248 -13.19 14.26 -1.41
CA LEU A 248 -14.10 14.73 -0.37
C LEU A 248 -15.51 14.85 -0.91
N ARG A 249 -16.45 14.20 -0.23
CA ARG A 249 -17.86 14.14 -0.61
C ARG A 249 -18.76 14.49 0.56
N VAL A 250 -19.89 15.07 0.24
CA VAL A 250 -20.99 15.38 1.16
C VAL A 250 -22.22 14.65 0.69
N PHE A 251 -22.84 13.84 1.55
CA PHE A 251 -24.11 13.21 1.22
C PHE A 251 -25.18 14.24 1.05
N HIS A 252 -25.95 14.16 -0.04
CA HIS A 252 -26.94 15.15 -0.39
C HIS A 252 -28.17 14.52 -1.02
N GLY A 253 -29.35 15.04 -0.60
CA GLY A 253 -30.65 14.53 -1.05
C GLY A 253 -30.99 13.15 -0.51
N VAL A 254 -30.41 12.73 0.60
CA VAL A 254 -30.58 11.38 1.16
C VAL A 254 -31.03 11.39 2.59
N THR A 255 -31.85 10.41 2.94
CA THR A 255 -32.28 10.18 4.32
C THR A 255 -31.60 8.98 4.95
N ASP A 256 -31.10 8.05 4.14
CA ASP A 256 -30.58 6.77 4.59
C ASP A 256 -29.63 6.19 3.53
N GLN A 257 -28.37 6.15 3.84
CA GLN A 257 -27.31 5.53 3.02
C GLN A 257 -26.42 4.67 3.90
N VAL A 258 -26.03 3.51 3.40
CA VAL A 258 -25.08 2.64 4.06
C VAL A 258 -23.85 2.49 3.16
N LEU A 259 -22.69 2.80 3.69
CA LEU A 259 -21.43 2.58 3.01
C LEU A 259 -20.76 1.29 3.45
N TYR A 260 -20.17 0.60 2.49
CA TYR A 260 -19.22 -0.48 2.66
C TYR A 260 -17.92 -0.09 1.96
N HIS A 261 -16.87 0.02 2.70
CA HIS A 261 -15.58 0.39 2.12
C HIS A 261 -14.67 -0.82 2.07
N SER A 262 -14.03 -1.04 0.97
CA SER A 262 -12.80 -1.80 0.91
C SER A 262 -11.65 -0.80 0.88
N ARG A 263 -10.76 -0.89 1.84
CA ARG A 263 -9.73 0.10 2.04
C ARG A 263 -8.37 -0.54 2.26
N ASP A 264 -7.38 0.21 1.87
CA ASP A 264 -5.98 -0.17 1.93
C ASP A 264 -5.19 0.63 2.96
N GLY A 265 -5.72 0.72 4.17
CA GLY A 265 -4.95 1.22 5.30
C GLY A 265 -4.10 0.10 5.87
N HIS A 266 -2.77 0.17 5.76
CA HIS A 266 -1.86 -0.78 6.36
C HIS A 266 -1.01 -0.12 7.42
N VAL A 267 -0.87 -0.81 8.54
CA VAL A 267 0.10 -0.47 9.58
C VAL A 267 1.50 -0.92 9.14
N PHE A 268 1.58 -1.97 8.33
CA PHE A 268 2.83 -2.52 7.80
C PHE A 268 2.94 -2.25 6.30
N PRO A 269 3.24 -1.01 5.89
CA PRO A 269 3.43 -0.72 4.48
C PRO A 269 4.64 -1.47 3.97
N THR A 270 4.58 -1.92 2.73
CA THR A 270 5.74 -2.50 2.08
C THR A 270 6.81 -1.41 1.90
N SER A 271 8.07 -1.77 2.09
CA SER A 271 9.18 -0.83 1.90
C SER A 271 9.40 -0.50 0.42
N GLY A 272 9.99 0.65 0.16
CA GLY A 272 10.60 0.94 -1.13
C GLY A 272 11.85 0.09 -1.38
N LEU A 273 12.55 0.32 -2.49
CA LEU A 273 13.77 -0.38 -2.84
C LEU A 273 15.02 0.47 -2.56
N TYR A 274 16.12 -0.22 -2.25
CA TYR A 274 17.46 0.37 -2.10
C TYR A 274 17.52 1.55 -1.11
N GLY A 275 16.74 1.49 -0.03
CA GLY A 275 16.69 2.51 1.01
C GLY A 275 15.59 3.54 0.83
N GLY A 276 14.74 3.42 -0.18
CA GLY A 276 13.57 4.27 -0.35
C GLY A 276 12.52 4.05 0.74
N TYR A 277 11.86 5.12 1.15
CA TYR A 277 10.77 5.06 2.12
C TYR A 277 9.50 4.48 1.52
N PRO A 278 8.63 3.85 2.33
CA PRO A 278 7.30 3.47 1.88
C PRO A 278 6.47 4.71 1.55
N GLY A 279 5.50 4.54 0.64
CA GLY A 279 4.44 5.51 0.45
C GLY A 279 3.47 5.48 1.63
N ALA A 280 2.71 6.56 1.81
CA ALA A 280 1.68 6.61 2.83
C ALA A 280 0.53 5.67 2.49
N SER A 281 -0.04 5.03 3.50
CA SER A 281 -1.28 4.29 3.38
C SER A 281 -2.48 5.20 3.13
N GLY A 282 -3.50 4.66 2.48
CA GLY A 282 -4.81 5.26 2.46
C GLY A 282 -5.48 5.24 3.83
N TYR A 283 -6.40 6.14 4.06
CA TYR A 283 -7.31 6.09 5.19
C TYR A 283 -8.61 6.87 4.90
N ARG A 284 -9.59 6.72 5.78
CA ARG A 284 -10.87 7.38 5.70
C ARG A 284 -11.04 8.38 6.84
N HIS A 285 -11.69 9.49 6.53
CA HIS A 285 -12.20 10.41 7.53
C HIS A 285 -13.67 10.72 7.23
N SER A 286 -14.57 10.25 8.08
CA SER A 286 -15.99 10.59 8.02
C SER A 286 -16.31 11.61 9.10
N ILE A 287 -17.26 12.50 8.83
CA ILE A 287 -17.83 13.39 9.83
C ILE A 287 -19.36 13.22 9.78
N LYS A 288 -19.95 12.84 10.88
CA LYS A 288 -21.40 12.63 11.01
C LYS A 288 -22.06 13.77 11.77
N ASN A 289 -23.35 13.98 11.51
CA ASN A 289 -24.13 15.03 12.18
C ASN A 289 -23.47 16.40 12.05
N THR A 290 -23.10 16.77 10.83
CA THR A 290 -22.30 17.98 10.57
C THR A 290 -23.14 19.26 10.63
N ASP A 291 -22.43 20.42 10.75
CA ASP A 291 -23.02 21.76 10.63
C ASP A 291 -23.02 22.30 9.18
N LEU A 292 -22.78 21.43 8.16
CA LEU A 292 -22.63 21.87 6.77
C LEU A 292 -23.87 22.56 6.20
N ALA A 293 -25.09 22.12 6.56
CA ALA A 293 -26.29 22.82 6.13
C ALA A 293 -26.29 24.30 6.52
N LYS A 294 -25.86 24.59 7.76
CA LYS A 294 -25.68 25.97 8.23
C LYS A 294 -24.56 26.68 7.46
N ARG A 295 -23.42 26.04 7.29
CA ARG A 295 -22.28 26.62 6.58
C ARG A 295 -22.62 26.97 5.15
N PHE A 296 -23.30 26.13 4.43
CA PHE A 296 -23.76 26.39 3.07
C PHE A 296 -24.80 27.55 3.04
N GLY A 297 -25.77 27.53 3.95
CA GLY A 297 -26.79 28.55 4.02
C GLY A 297 -26.26 29.96 4.39
N GLU A 298 -25.26 30.03 5.25
CA GLU A 298 -24.62 31.26 5.72
C GLU A 298 -23.35 31.64 4.95
N GLN A 299 -22.96 30.86 3.93
CA GLN A 299 -21.75 31.05 3.14
C GLN A 299 -20.46 31.06 3.99
N LEU A 300 -20.41 30.21 5.05
CA LEU A 300 -19.26 30.07 5.89
C LEU A 300 -18.23 29.12 5.23
N PRO A 301 -16.94 29.21 5.59
CA PRO A 301 -15.92 28.29 5.10
C PRO A 301 -16.27 26.82 5.42
N TYR A 302 -16.05 25.95 4.47
CA TYR A 302 -16.16 24.49 4.61
C TYR A 302 -14.92 23.80 3.99
N PRO A 303 -14.60 22.58 4.40
CA PRO A 303 -13.43 21.90 3.88
C PRO A 303 -13.65 21.46 2.44
N VAL A 304 -12.59 21.56 1.63
CA VAL A 304 -12.52 20.98 0.28
C VAL A 304 -11.40 19.92 0.18
N ARG A 305 -10.59 19.83 1.22
CA ARG A 305 -9.45 18.91 1.32
C ARG A 305 -8.93 18.82 2.75
N ASP A 306 -8.09 17.82 3.04
CA ASP A 306 -7.40 17.65 4.33
C ASP A 306 -5.92 17.31 4.12
N VAL A 307 -5.17 18.21 3.53
CA VAL A 307 -3.78 17.99 3.10
C VAL A 307 -2.77 17.93 4.25
N ASP A 308 -3.12 18.48 5.41
CA ASP A 308 -2.25 18.53 6.58
C ASP A 308 -2.98 18.02 7.82
N PRO A 309 -2.77 16.75 8.23
CA PRO A 309 -3.43 16.19 9.41
C PRO A 309 -3.10 16.91 10.74
N GLU A 310 -1.97 17.59 10.82
CA GLU A 310 -1.59 18.38 12.02
C GLU A 310 -2.37 19.70 12.10
N ASN A 311 -2.77 20.23 10.92
CA ASN A 311 -3.57 21.44 10.80
C ASN A 311 -4.82 21.14 9.96
N SER A 312 -5.58 20.15 10.36
CA SER A 312 -6.72 19.63 9.60
C SER A 312 -7.78 20.69 9.33
N LEU A 313 -7.95 21.02 8.07
CA LEU A 313 -9.00 21.94 7.62
C LEU A 313 -10.40 21.36 7.87
N MET A 314 -10.54 20.02 7.84
CA MET A 314 -11.79 19.36 8.17
C MET A 314 -12.14 19.58 9.64
N SER A 315 -11.17 19.37 10.55
CA SER A 315 -11.40 19.59 11.98
C SER A 315 -11.64 21.06 12.34
N ALA A 316 -11.00 21.99 11.62
CA ALA A 316 -11.15 23.42 11.86
C ALA A 316 -12.46 24.02 11.31
N ASN A 317 -12.99 23.46 10.22
CA ASN A 317 -14.09 24.04 9.46
C ASN A 317 -15.37 23.19 9.43
N THR A 318 -15.48 22.18 10.30
CA THR A 318 -16.68 21.35 10.33
C THR A 318 -16.91 20.86 11.75
N GLU A 319 -18.07 21.17 12.30
CA GLU A 319 -18.55 20.56 13.55
C GLU A 319 -19.16 19.21 13.23
N GLY A 320 -19.15 18.28 14.19
CA GLY A 320 -19.73 16.96 14.06
C GLY A 320 -18.93 15.86 14.75
N GLU A 321 -19.31 14.63 14.53
CA GLU A 321 -18.63 13.45 15.05
C GLU A 321 -17.56 13.01 14.03
N HIS A 322 -16.29 13.26 14.36
CA HIS A 322 -15.15 12.93 13.52
C HIS A 322 -14.69 11.48 13.72
N LEU A 323 -14.81 10.67 12.68
CA LEU A 323 -14.38 9.28 12.66
C LEU A 323 -13.20 9.13 11.70
N ARG A 324 -12.02 8.83 12.23
CA ARG A 324 -10.82 8.51 11.45
C ARG A 324 -10.55 7.02 11.55
N ASP A 325 -10.67 6.33 10.44
CA ASP A 325 -10.59 4.89 10.41
C ASP A 325 -9.48 4.41 9.48
N ARG A 326 -8.65 3.48 9.97
CA ARG A 326 -7.55 2.83 9.24
C ARG A 326 -7.82 1.37 8.95
N ARG A 327 -8.97 0.86 9.37
CA ARG A 327 -9.29 -0.56 9.17
C ARG A 327 -9.51 -0.87 7.70
N CYS A 328 -9.03 -2.01 7.23
CA CYS A 328 -9.20 -2.44 5.86
C CYS A 328 -10.53 -3.16 5.60
N PHE A 329 -11.33 -3.41 6.64
CA PHE A 329 -12.67 -3.97 6.52
C PHE A 329 -13.72 -3.01 6.99
N HIS A 330 -14.88 -3.11 6.37
CA HIS A 330 -15.99 -2.27 6.69
C HIS A 330 -17.19 -3.06 7.12
N TYR A 331 -17.66 -2.58 8.21
CA TYR A 331 -19.01 -2.80 8.66
C TYR A 331 -19.92 -1.80 7.99
N PRO A 332 -21.24 -2.09 7.92
CA PRO A 332 -22.20 -1.11 7.47
C PRO A 332 -21.99 0.22 8.20
N ASP A 333 -21.68 1.26 7.44
CA ASP A 333 -21.45 2.61 7.96
C ASP A 333 -22.62 3.50 7.51
N PRO A 334 -23.63 3.71 8.37
CA PRO A 334 -24.80 4.51 8.01
C PRO A 334 -24.44 5.99 7.91
N HIS A 335 -24.94 6.64 6.88
CA HIS A 335 -24.81 8.06 6.63
C HIS A 335 -26.16 8.70 6.33
N THR A 336 -26.28 9.98 6.69
CA THR A 336 -27.46 10.79 6.47
C THR A 336 -27.09 12.07 5.71
N GLU A 337 -28.10 12.89 5.45
CA GLU A 337 -27.94 14.20 4.79
C GLU A 337 -26.85 15.04 5.44
N HIS A 338 -25.98 15.62 4.64
CA HIS A 338 -24.82 16.44 4.99
C HIS A 338 -23.69 15.77 5.77
N ASP A 339 -23.71 14.46 5.96
CA ASP A 339 -22.54 13.74 6.44
C ASP A 339 -21.40 13.86 5.41
N VAL A 340 -20.18 13.93 5.92
CA VAL A 340 -18.97 14.08 5.10
C VAL A 340 -18.19 12.80 5.04
N TYR A 341 -17.69 12.50 3.87
CA TYR A 341 -16.80 11.36 3.63
C TYR A 341 -15.57 11.76 2.83
N LEU A 342 -14.42 11.64 3.45
CA LEU A 342 -13.12 11.81 2.80
C LEU A 342 -12.45 10.46 2.60
N SER A 343 -12.18 10.14 1.34
CA SER A 343 -11.39 9.00 0.91
C SER A 343 -9.99 9.45 0.56
N MET A 344 -8.97 8.78 1.11
CA MET A 344 -7.56 9.07 0.83
C MET A 344 -6.87 7.84 0.30
N LEU A 345 -6.25 7.98 -0.85
CA LEU A 345 -5.56 6.93 -1.56
C LEU A 345 -4.06 6.94 -1.26
N ALA A 346 -3.45 5.77 -1.32
CA ALA A 346 -2.05 5.57 -1.02
C ALA A 346 -1.12 6.27 -2.01
N GLY A 347 0.05 6.65 -1.54
CA GLY A 347 1.17 7.07 -2.40
C GLY A 347 2.04 5.90 -2.82
N GLY A 348 2.79 6.09 -3.90
CA GLY A 348 3.81 5.14 -4.37
C GLY A 348 5.03 5.11 -3.44
N HIS A 349 5.82 4.04 -3.52
CA HIS A 349 7.04 3.87 -2.72
C HIS A 349 8.25 4.52 -3.38
N GLY A 350 9.21 4.99 -2.57
CA GLY A 350 10.45 5.61 -3.03
C GLY A 350 11.53 4.60 -3.40
N MET A 351 12.57 5.07 -4.10
CA MET A 351 13.74 4.29 -4.49
C MET A 351 15.04 5.01 -4.17
N GLY A 352 15.97 4.30 -3.57
CA GLY A 352 17.28 4.83 -3.18
C GLY A 352 17.21 5.73 -1.95
N ASP A 353 18.37 6.18 -1.48
CA ASP A 353 18.47 7.02 -0.28
C ASP A 353 17.89 8.43 -0.54
N ALA A 354 16.99 8.89 0.32
CA ALA A 354 16.42 10.23 0.25
C ALA A 354 17.47 11.35 0.38
N LEU A 355 18.61 11.09 1.04
CA LEU A 355 19.73 12.05 1.09
C LEU A 355 20.48 12.19 -0.27
N GLU A 356 20.11 11.40 -1.28
CA GLU A 356 20.65 11.50 -2.65
C GLU A 356 19.70 12.21 -3.61
N ARG A 357 18.48 12.56 -3.15
CA ARG A 357 17.53 13.27 -4.00
C ARG A 357 18.07 14.65 -4.38
N ASN A 358 17.92 15.02 -5.66
CA ASN A 358 18.29 16.36 -6.13
C ASN A 358 17.59 17.44 -5.30
N PRO A 359 18.31 18.41 -4.71
CA PRO A 359 17.68 19.49 -3.92
C PRO A 359 16.66 20.31 -4.70
N ASP A 360 16.89 20.53 -6.00
CA ASP A 360 15.93 21.25 -6.85
C ASP A 360 14.64 20.45 -7.06
N ALA A 361 14.74 19.12 -7.19
CA ALA A 361 13.56 18.28 -7.25
C ALA A 361 12.75 18.29 -5.94
N VAL A 362 13.40 18.47 -4.78
CA VAL A 362 12.69 18.66 -3.51
C VAL A 362 11.97 20.01 -3.50
N ALA A 363 12.60 21.06 -4.04
CA ALA A 363 11.96 22.37 -4.20
C ALA A 363 10.75 22.30 -5.15
N GLU A 364 10.87 21.58 -6.26
CA GLU A 364 9.77 21.32 -7.18
C GLU A 364 8.63 20.55 -6.50
N ASP A 365 8.93 19.54 -5.69
CA ASP A 365 7.93 18.80 -4.92
C ASP A 365 7.16 19.70 -3.96
N ILE A 366 7.84 20.65 -3.31
CA ILE A 366 7.19 21.59 -2.38
C ILE A 366 6.29 22.57 -3.15
N ASN A 367 6.82 23.19 -4.20
CA ASN A 367 6.10 24.14 -5.03
C ASN A 367 4.93 23.48 -5.79
N GLY A 368 5.07 22.21 -6.14
CA GLY A 368 4.03 21.40 -6.79
C GLY A 368 3.00 20.81 -5.82
N GLY A 369 3.14 21.02 -4.50
CA GLY A 369 2.20 20.52 -3.50
C GLY A 369 2.34 19.00 -3.22
N HIS A 370 3.45 18.38 -3.55
CA HIS A 370 3.73 16.96 -3.29
C HIS A 370 4.38 16.73 -1.91
N LEU A 371 5.07 17.74 -1.38
CA LEU A 371 5.77 17.71 -0.11
C LEU A 371 5.51 19.00 0.67
N LEU A 372 5.23 18.91 1.97
CA LEU A 372 5.21 20.09 2.83
C LEU A 372 6.65 20.47 3.20
N ALA A 373 6.98 21.75 3.13
CA ALA A 373 8.34 22.29 3.31
C ALA A 373 9.03 21.81 4.61
N ARG A 374 8.28 21.67 5.71
CA ARG A 374 8.80 21.19 7.00
C ARG A 374 9.41 19.78 6.96
N TYR A 375 9.15 18.99 5.94
CA TYR A 375 9.71 17.63 5.77
C TYR A 375 10.95 17.58 4.87
N ALA A 376 11.30 18.67 4.17
CA ALA A 376 12.47 18.72 3.30
C ALA A 376 13.77 18.39 4.03
N GLU A 377 13.99 19.05 5.17
CA GLU A 377 15.19 18.82 5.98
C GLU A 377 15.20 17.45 6.67
N PRO A 378 14.20 17.05 7.48
CA PRO A 378 14.31 15.82 8.29
C PRO A 378 14.34 14.56 7.42
N ILE A 379 13.78 14.57 6.23
CA ILE A 379 13.72 13.38 5.35
C ILE A 379 14.84 13.42 4.30
N CYS A 380 14.98 14.54 3.58
CA CYS A 380 15.88 14.65 2.44
C CYS A 380 17.19 15.39 2.77
N GLY A 381 17.31 15.96 3.97
CA GLY A 381 18.45 16.79 4.36
C GLY A 381 18.59 18.06 3.49
N VAL A 382 17.48 18.55 2.92
CA VAL A 382 17.48 19.73 2.05
C VAL A 382 17.08 20.96 2.84
N ILE A 383 17.96 21.96 2.83
CA ILE A 383 17.73 23.27 3.41
C ILE A 383 17.24 24.22 2.32
N GLY A 384 16.28 25.06 2.66
CA GLY A 384 15.73 26.06 1.74
C GLY A 384 14.74 26.98 2.41
N SER A 385 14.25 27.95 1.67
CA SER A 385 13.26 28.94 2.13
C SER A 385 12.45 29.48 0.97
N GLU A 386 11.36 30.16 1.25
CA GLU A 386 10.58 30.89 0.27
C GLU A 386 11.33 32.17 -0.16
N ASP A 387 11.31 32.47 -1.45
CA ASP A 387 11.78 33.71 -2.05
C ASP A 387 10.73 34.83 -1.91
N GLU A 388 11.02 36.01 -2.49
CA GLU A 388 10.14 37.19 -2.47
C GLU A 388 8.79 36.93 -3.17
N ASN A 389 8.70 35.91 -4.03
CA ASN A 389 7.50 35.54 -4.77
C ASN A 389 6.72 34.40 -4.09
N GLY A 390 7.21 33.90 -2.94
CA GLY A 390 6.61 32.76 -2.25
C GLY A 390 6.98 31.41 -2.89
N THR A 391 8.00 31.38 -3.74
CA THR A 391 8.52 30.13 -4.33
C THR A 391 9.59 29.56 -3.38
N TRP A 392 9.45 28.30 -3.02
CA TRP A 392 10.46 27.63 -2.19
C TRP A 392 11.70 27.28 -3.03
N VAL A 393 12.86 27.67 -2.54
CA VAL A 393 14.15 27.50 -3.23
C VAL A 393 15.14 26.78 -2.31
N ALA A 394 15.86 25.80 -2.84
CA ALA A 394 16.86 25.05 -2.10
C ALA A 394 18.17 25.84 -1.95
N ASP A 395 18.75 25.83 -0.74
CA ASP A 395 20.13 26.24 -0.49
C ASP A 395 21.05 25.04 -0.65
N HIS A 396 21.74 24.97 -1.80
CA HIS A 396 22.63 23.87 -2.13
C HIS A 396 23.84 23.76 -1.17
N ALA A 397 24.40 24.89 -0.72
CA ALA A 397 25.57 24.88 0.16
C ALA A 397 25.18 24.35 1.56
N ALA A 398 24.14 24.90 2.16
CA ALA A 398 23.62 24.45 3.44
C ALA A 398 23.11 22.98 3.37
N THR A 399 22.54 22.58 2.25
CA THR A 399 22.11 21.19 2.01
C THR A 399 23.29 20.22 2.01
N VAL A 400 24.41 20.54 1.37
CA VAL A 400 25.62 19.69 1.39
C VAL A 400 26.15 19.54 2.82
N GLU A 401 26.20 20.61 3.59
CA GLU A 401 26.64 20.60 4.99
C GLU A 401 25.69 19.71 5.84
N ARG A 402 24.38 19.92 5.74
CA ARG A 402 23.37 19.14 6.48
C ARG A 402 23.42 17.65 6.14
N ARG A 403 23.52 17.30 4.87
CA ARG A 403 23.66 15.91 4.43
C ARG A 403 24.92 15.24 4.91
N THR A 404 26.03 16.01 4.97
CA THR A 404 27.31 15.53 5.52
C THR A 404 27.17 15.20 7.00
N GLN A 405 26.50 16.07 7.75
CA GLN A 405 26.18 15.82 9.14
C GLN A 405 25.30 14.56 9.32
N TYR A 406 24.21 14.43 8.57
CA TYR A 406 23.32 13.27 8.65
C TYR A 406 24.01 11.95 8.31
N ARG A 407 24.90 11.95 7.30
CA ARG A 407 25.70 10.75 6.96
C ARG A 407 26.65 10.39 8.09
N LYS A 408 27.28 11.38 8.74
CA LYS A 408 28.10 11.15 9.91
C LYS A 408 27.30 10.57 11.07
N GLU A 409 26.16 11.16 11.39
CA GLU A 409 25.26 10.66 12.44
C GLU A 409 24.76 9.24 12.17
N ARG A 410 24.49 8.90 10.91
CA ARG A 410 24.15 7.51 10.50
C ARG A 410 25.35 6.57 10.72
N LEU A 411 26.55 6.99 10.36
CA LEU A 411 27.77 6.21 10.55
C LEU A 411 28.07 6.00 12.04
N ASP A 412 27.94 7.05 12.85
CA ASP A 412 28.17 6.98 14.30
C ASP A 412 27.18 6.01 15.01
N ARG A 413 25.99 5.81 14.45
CA ARG A 413 24.98 4.85 14.94
C ARG A 413 25.07 3.47 14.28
N SER A 414 25.89 3.31 13.26
CA SER A 414 26.01 2.05 12.54
C SER A 414 26.79 1.03 13.36
N MET A 415 26.55 -0.20 13.08
CA MET A 415 27.31 -1.33 13.59
C MET A 415 27.69 -2.27 12.44
N PRO A 416 28.72 -3.10 12.59
CA PRO A 416 29.02 -4.16 11.62
C PRO A 416 27.79 -5.02 11.35
N VAL A 417 27.66 -5.48 10.10
CA VAL A 417 26.49 -6.27 9.69
C VAL A 417 26.36 -7.58 10.48
N ASP A 418 27.50 -8.18 10.85
CA ASP A 418 27.52 -9.41 11.64
C ASP A 418 26.97 -9.20 13.05
N GLU A 419 27.36 -8.10 13.72
CA GLU A 419 26.84 -7.72 15.04
C GLU A 419 25.33 -7.43 14.97
N TRP A 420 24.89 -6.73 13.92
CA TRP A 420 23.47 -6.50 13.70
C TRP A 420 22.71 -7.81 13.48
N MET A 421 23.22 -8.69 12.64
CA MET A 421 22.61 -10.01 12.39
C MET A 421 22.53 -10.85 13.67
N ASP A 422 23.54 -10.81 14.50
CA ASP A 422 23.54 -11.53 15.80
C ASP A 422 22.46 -10.96 16.73
N SER A 423 22.32 -9.64 16.79
CA SER A 423 21.24 -9.00 17.56
C SER A 423 19.85 -9.40 17.06
N GLN A 424 19.67 -9.52 15.74
CA GLN A 424 18.40 -9.97 15.17
C GLN A 424 18.15 -11.47 15.44
N ARG A 425 19.19 -12.33 15.40
CA ARG A 425 19.07 -13.74 15.78
C ARG A 425 18.61 -13.91 17.23
N GLU A 426 19.13 -13.10 18.14
CA GLU A 426 18.68 -13.10 19.54
C GLU A 426 17.19 -12.73 19.65
N ARG A 427 16.77 -11.67 19.00
CA ARG A 427 15.36 -11.28 18.98
C ARG A 427 14.44 -12.35 18.42
N VAL A 428 14.87 -13.00 17.33
CA VAL A 428 14.11 -14.10 16.71
C VAL A 428 14.07 -15.31 17.64
N ARG A 429 15.21 -15.69 18.24
CA ARG A 429 15.29 -16.82 19.17
C ARG A 429 14.36 -16.62 20.38
N ASP A 430 14.32 -15.41 20.90
CA ASP A 430 13.57 -15.07 22.10
C ASP A 430 12.13 -14.63 21.78
N MET A 431 11.75 -14.68 20.50
CA MET A 431 10.43 -14.21 20.00
C MET A 431 10.07 -12.79 20.49
N ASP A 432 11.07 -11.91 20.50
CA ASP A 432 10.87 -10.50 20.85
C ASP A 432 10.15 -9.72 19.73
N PHE A 433 8.89 -10.07 19.54
CA PHE A 433 7.99 -9.49 18.55
C PHE A 433 6.66 -9.09 19.17
N LEU A 434 5.91 -8.26 18.45
CA LEU A 434 4.50 -8.02 18.76
C LEU A 434 3.72 -9.34 18.73
N SER A 435 2.67 -9.47 19.54
CA SER A 435 1.87 -10.70 19.63
C SER A 435 1.36 -11.16 18.27
N ALA A 436 0.80 -10.24 17.47
CA ALA A 436 0.29 -10.58 16.13
C ALA A 436 1.39 -11.14 15.19
N VAL A 437 2.64 -10.70 15.33
CA VAL A 437 3.79 -11.22 14.57
C VAL A 437 4.15 -12.63 15.05
N ARG A 438 4.14 -12.86 16.36
CA ARG A 438 4.38 -14.21 16.94
C ARG A 438 3.33 -15.19 16.48
N ASP A 439 2.05 -14.82 16.62
CA ASP A 439 0.93 -15.67 16.22
C ASP A 439 0.99 -16.02 14.72
N MET A 440 1.35 -15.06 13.89
CA MET A 440 1.54 -15.27 12.45
C MET A 440 2.66 -16.28 12.16
N TYR A 441 3.83 -16.13 12.77
CA TYR A 441 4.95 -17.06 12.57
C TYR A 441 4.68 -18.45 13.18
N GLN A 442 4.00 -18.52 14.31
CA GLN A 442 3.53 -19.78 14.87
C GLN A 442 2.63 -20.52 13.88
N GLN A 443 1.62 -19.86 13.33
CA GLN A 443 0.73 -20.45 12.33
C GLN A 443 1.49 -20.91 11.07
N SER A 444 2.46 -20.11 10.60
CA SER A 444 3.31 -20.48 9.45
C SER A 444 4.13 -21.74 9.75
N SER A 445 4.68 -21.85 10.96
CA SER A 445 5.48 -23.00 11.39
C SER A 445 4.64 -24.26 11.57
N GLU A 446 3.44 -24.15 12.15
CA GLU A 446 2.50 -25.26 12.31
C GLU A 446 2.00 -25.79 10.97
N LEU A 447 1.83 -24.93 9.99
CA LEU A 447 1.29 -25.31 8.69
C LEU A 447 2.35 -25.88 7.74
N SER A 448 3.63 -25.49 7.87
CA SER A 448 4.69 -25.89 6.97
C SER A 448 5.98 -26.26 7.68
N GLU A 449 6.24 -27.57 7.81
CA GLU A 449 7.51 -28.10 8.32
C GLU A 449 8.70 -27.63 7.45
N ARG A 450 8.52 -27.56 6.12
CA ARG A 450 9.55 -27.11 5.18
C ARG A 450 9.94 -25.66 5.45
N TRP A 451 8.96 -24.77 5.54
CA TRP A 451 9.23 -23.37 5.84
C TRP A 451 9.85 -23.19 7.23
N HIS A 452 9.36 -23.92 8.23
CA HIS A 452 9.90 -23.89 9.58
C HIS A 452 11.38 -24.32 9.61
N ALA A 453 11.73 -25.37 8.88
CA ALA A 453 13.12 -25.81 8.75
C ALA A 453 14.00 -24.74 8.05
N ASP A 454 13.53 -24.18 6.94
CA ASP A 454 14.22 -23.09 6.23
C ASP A 454 14.41 -21.86 7.13
N TYR A 455 13.40 -21.51 7.94
CA TYR A 455 13.43 -20.39 8.87
C TYR A 455 14.48 -20.61 9.98
N LYS A 456 14.47 -21.80 10.59
CA LYS A 456 15.49 -22.18 11.59
C LYS A 456 16.90 -22.14 11.01
N ALA A 457 17.08 -22.71 9.83
CA ALA A 457 18.38 -22.71 9.16
C ALA A 457 18.89 -21.30 8.84
N PHE A 458 18.02 -20.42 8.35
CA PHE A 458 18.38 -19.03 8.05
C PHE A 458 18.83 -18.25 9.30
N TRP A 459 18.09 -18.41 10.40
CA TRP A 459 18.38 -17.70 11.65
C TRP A 459 19.40 -18.40 12.54
N GLY A 460 19.81 -19.64 12.22
CA GLY A 460 20.73 -20.44 13.03
C GLY A 460 20.13 -20.86 14.37
N LEU A 461 18.84 -21.18 14.39
CA LEU A 461 18.10 -21.60 15.58
C LEU A 461 18.30 -23.09 15.88
N ALA A 462 18.09 -23.48 17.14
CA ALA A 462 18.19 -24.89 17.55
C ALA A 462 17.09 -25.73 16.88
N ASP A 463 17.36 -27.04 16.74
CA ASP A 463 16.44 -27.97 16.06
C ASP A 463 15.08 -28.07 16.78
N ASP A 464 15.07 -27.94 18.09
CA ASP A 464 13.90 -27.98 18.95
C ASP A 464 13.21 -26.60 19.15
N TRP A 465 13.76 -25.53 18.52
CA TRP A 465 13.16 -24.23 18.62
C TRP A 465 11.78 -24.19 17.95
N THR A 466 10.83 -23.56 18.64
CA THR A 466 9.47 -23.29 18.14
C THR A 466 9.11 -21.83 18.45
N PRO A 467 8.32 -21.17 17.58
CA PRO A 467 7.82 -19.81 17.83
C PRO A 467 6.91 -19.75 19.05
#